data_fb4bdb60ddacbf14416c0b0fb914f069
#
_entry.id   fb4bdb60ddacbf14416c0b0fb914f069
#
_cell.length_a   1.000
_cell.length_b   1.000
_cell.length_c   1.000
_cell.angle_alpha   90.00
_cell.angle_beta   90.00
_cell.angle_gamma   90.00
#
_symmetry.space_group_name_H-M   'P 1'
#
loop_
_entity.id
_entity.type
_entity.pdbx_description
1 polymer ?
#
loop_
_entity_poly.entity_id
_entity_poly.type
_entity_poly.pdbx_seq_one_letter_code
_entity_poly.pdbx_strand_id
1 'polypeptide(L)'
;MHKKNYSFYLILSLSYLLDSILNIGLIWITLETMGSTLYLGIILSLSAFIPFFATRYLKNKIKFDIKYLSIFRIIIFVYISVFILIFNAINVVSFLNIAILLGINNFLCMSTYQIENTKLVSNKLISKSYAAKYFQSSIQFGAFIGSFLGTFLLNYIKFDRLIHFTSICIILISINVILLNKNEDKSKISIEKDTLEEIEVSSNKKVKKTKDYTELILLFSLIGFHIGTFNIVIPVIFQRINNWNSMYFGVVDALAGIGALLAVFIKQSRKRALLLSLMLILIDIVLGYSNIYIMTALATFFTGFCISYISIMIRELIITLSIDNYTSNYISKETTLYYNISTGISPILISLIISDFGFGIMSARYILFIIAILIFIILYVKKEKN
;
A
#
# COMPACT_ATOMS: atom_id res chain seq x y z
N MET A 1 -18.53 1.79 -22.41
CA MET A 1 -17.21 1.36 -21.94
C MET A 1 -16.83 0.06 -22.62
N HIS A 2 -15.68 -0.04 -23.34
CA HIS A 2 -15.32 -1.25 -24.08
C HIS A 2 -15.09 -2.42 -23.11
N LYS A 3 -15.49 -3.63 -23.51
CA LYS A 3 -15.34 -4.89 -22.75
C LYS A 3 -13.90 -5.12 -22.23
N LYS A 4 -12.93 -4.64 -22.97
CA LYS A 4 -11.49 -4.68 -22.67
C LYS A 4 -11.09 -3.87 -21.43
N ASN A 5 -11.74 -2.74 -21.16
CA ASN A 5 -11.40 -1.90 -20.02
C ASN A 5 -11.84 -2.55 -18.69
N TYR A 6 -12.94 -3.30 -18.70
CA TYR A 6 -13.38 -4.04 -17.52
C TYR A 6 -12.43 -5.19 -17.18
N SER A 7 -11.93 -5.91 -18.21
CA SER A 7 -10.99 -7.01 -17.96
C SER A 7 -9.68 -6.52 -17.32
N PHE A 8 -9.19 -5.34 -17.70
CA PHE A 8 -8.00 -4.75 -17.07
C PHE A 8 -8.19 -4.50 -15.57
N TYR A 9 -9.30 -3.84 -15.17
CA TYR A 9 -9.55 -3.55 -13.76
C TYR A 9 -9.88 -4.81 -12.94
N LEU A 10 -10.48 -5.82 -13.56
CA LEU A 10 -10.69 -7.12 -12.92
C LEU A 10 -9.36 -7.84 -12.66
N ILE A 11 -8.47 -7.90 -13.64
CA ILE A 11 -7.13 -8.49 -13.50
C ILE A 11 -6.33 -7.75 -12.42
N LEU A 12 -6.40 -6.41 -12.42
CA LEU A 12 -5.81 -5.57 -11.39
C LEU A 12 -6.31 -5.95 -9.99
N SER A 13 -7.63 -6.03 -9.81
CA SER A 13 -8.26 -6.39 -8.54
C SER A 13 -7.88 -7.80 -8.08
N LEU A 14 -7.89 -8.78 -8.97
CA LEU A 14 -7.49 -10.16 -8.67
C LEU A 14 -6.00 -10.26 -8.32
N SER A 15 -5.15 -9.51 -8.99
CA SER A 15 -3.72 -9.45 -8.67
C SER A 15 -3.50 -8.93 -7.25
N TYR A 16 -4.12 -7.81 -6.89
CA TYR A 16 -4.01 -7.25 -5.54
C TYR A 16 -4.66 -8.14 -4.47
N LEU A 17 -5.73 -8.85 -4.81
CA LEU A 17 -6.35 -9.81 -3.91
C LEU A 17 -5.37 -10.93 -3.53
N LEU A 18 -4.71 -11.56 -4.51
CA LEU A 18 -3.77 -12.65 -4.25
C LEU A 18 -2.50 -12.14 -3.53
N ASP A 19 -1.98 -10.99 -3.93
CA ASP A 19 -0.83 -10.38 -3.27
C ASP A 19 -1.16 -10.02 -1.81
N SER A 20 -2.40 -9.57 -1.52
CA SER A 20 -2.85 -9.25 -0.17
C SER A 20 -3.04 -10.50 0.71
N ILE A 21 -3.54 -11.61 0.15
CA ILE A 21 -3.61 -12.91 0.85
C ILE A 21 -2.23 -13.30 1.38
N LEU A 22 -1.19 -13.18 0.55
CA LEU A 22 0.17 -13.54 0.95
C LEU A 22 0.77 -12.55 1.95
N ASN A 23 0.58 -11.25 1.75
CA ASN A 23 1.10 -10.23 2.64
C ASN A 23 0.52 -10.34 4.05
N ILE A 24 -0.80 -10.49 4.18
CA ILE A 24 -1.45 -10.61 5.48
C ILE A 24 -1.07 -11.92 6.19
N GLY A 25 -0.96 -13.01 5.41
CA GLY A 25 -0.49 -14.30 5.90
C GLY A 25 0.95 -14.23 6.41
N LEU A 26 1.84 -13.56 5.67
CA LEU A 26 3.23 -13.35 6.07
C LEU A 26 3.32 -12.56 7.38
N ILE A 27 2.56 -11.46 7.51
CA ILE A 27 2.50 -10.65 8.73
C ILE A 27 2.10 -11.50 9.93
N TRP A 28 1.00 -12.22 9.82
CA TRP A 28 0.45 -13.00 10.93
C TRP A 28 1.37 -14.13 11.36
N ILE A 29 1.82 -14.95 10.40
CA ILE A 29 2.68 -16.11 10.68
C ILE A 29 4.06 -15.70 11.16
N THR A 30 4.64 -14.59 10.68
CA THR A 30 5.91 -14.09 11.19
C THR A 30 5.82 -13.80 12.68
N LEU A 31 4.79 -13.13 13.13
CA LEU A 31 4.62 -12.80 14.53
C LEU A 31 4.32 -14.07 15.37
N GLU A 32 3.54 -15.01 14.84
CA GLU A 32 3.19 -16.27 15.49
C GLU A 32 4.41 -17.18 15.68
N THR A 33 5.23 -17.34 14.64
CA THR A 33 6.34 -18.29 14.64
C THR A 33 7.63 -17.74 15.22
N MET A 34 7.96 -16.49 14.93
CA MET A 34 9.19 -15.86 15.39
C MET A 34 9.10 -15.29 16.81
N GLY A 35 7.89 -15.03 17.29
CA GLY A 35 7.67 -14.48 18.62
C GLY A 35 8.16 -13.06 18.84
N SER A 36 8.86 -12.48 17.87
CA SER A 36 9.53 -11.19 17.99
C SER A 36 8.90 -10.14 17.06
N THR A 37 8.52 -9.01 17.63
CA THR A 37 8.02 -7.84 16.90
C THR A 37 9.09 -7.25 15.97
N LEU A 38 10.37 -7.41 16.33
CA LEU A 38 11.51 -6.89 15.57
C LEU A 38 11.63 -7.58 14.20
N TYR A 39 11.47 -8.90 14.13
CA TYR A 39 11.44 -9.60 12.84
C TYR A 39 10.28 -9.16 11.96
N LEU A 40 9.09 -8.96 12.54
CA LEU A 40 7.96 -8.41 11.80
C LEU A 40 8.28 -7.02 11.25
N GLY A 41 8.87 -6.13 12.06
CA GLY A 41 9.28 -4.80 11.63
C GLY A 41 10.29 -4.82 10.48
N ILE A 42 11.30 -5.70 10.53
CA ILE A 42 12.28 -5.86 9.45
C ILE A 42 11.61 -6.33 8.16
N ILE A 43 10.74 -7.34 8.23
CA ILE A 43 10.04 -7.91 7.08
C ILE A 43 9.15 -6.86 6.40
N LEU A 44 8.35 -6.13 7.18
CA LEU A 44 7.49 -5.07 6.66
C LEU A 44 8.30 -3.92 6.05
N SER A 45 9.40 -3.55 6.69
CA SER A 45 10.26 -2.48 6.18
C SER A 45 10.96 -2.88 4.90
N LEU A 46 11.47 -4.09 4.79
CA LEU A 46 12.10 -4.58 3.56
C LEU A 46 11.10 -4.55 2.40
N SER A 47 9.90 -5.06 2.59
CA SER A 47 8.86 -5.06 1.53
C SER A 47 8.48 -3.64 1.08
N ALA A 48 8.52 -2.64 1.98
CA ALA A 48 8.20 -1.25 1.68
C ALA A 48 9.39 -0.46 1.10
N PHE A 49 10.64 -0.78 1.49
CA PHE A 49 11.83 -0.09 0.97
C PHE A 49 12.20 -0.51 -0.45
N ILE A 50 11.93 -1.76 -0.84
CA ILE A 50 12.24 -2.24 -2.18
C ILE A 50 11.60 -1.37 -3.27
N PRO A 51 10.30 -1.02 -3.22
CA PRO A 51 9.69 -0.08 -4.14
C PRO A 51 10.40 1.27 -4.19
N PHE A 52 10.87 1.76 -3.05
CA PHE A 52 11.61 3.02 -2.96
C PHE A 52 12.96 2.97 -3.69
N PHE A 53 13.78 1.96 -3.40
CA PHE A 53 15.08 1.81 -4.07
C PHE A 53 14.91 1.54 -5.56
N ALA A 54 13.97 0.69 -5.92
CA ALA A 54 13.68 0.38 -7.32
C ALA A 54 13.24 1.64 -8.10
N THR A 55 12.37 2.49 -7.54
CA THR A 55 11.98 3.76 -8.18
C THR A 55 13.15 4.70 -8.35
N ARG A 56 14.05 4.77 -7.39
CA ARG A 56 15.21 5.69 -7.45
C ARG A 56 16.25 5.27 -8.46
N TYR A 57 16.59 3.98 -8.52
CA TYR A 57 17.69 3.46 -9.33
C TYR A 57 17.27 2.93 -10.70
N LEU A 58 16.02 2.45 -10.84
CA LEU A 58 15.54 1.81 -12.06
C LEU A 58 14.58 2.68 -12.89
N LYS A 59 14.32 3.90 -12.45
CA LYS A 59 13.26 4.80 -12.91
C LYS A 59 13.12 4.97 -14.43
N ASN A 60 14.22 4.90 -15.19
CA ASN A 60 14.20 5.10 -16.64
C ASN A 60 14.60 3.84 -17.43
N LYS A 61 15.00 2.77 -16.74
CA LYS A 61 15.56 1.57 -17.39
C LYS A 61 14.55 0.46 -17.59
N ILE A 62 13.47 0.43 -16.81
CA ILE A 62 12.52 -0.68 -16.82
C ILE A 62 11.14 -0.14 -17.24
N LYS A 63 10.83 -0.28 -18.51
CA LYS A 63 9.46 -0.14 -19.04
C LYS A 63 8.89 -1.57 -19.16
N PHE A 64 8.23 -2.05 -18.10
CA PHE A 64 7.50 -3.30 -18.20
C PHE A 64 6.16 -3.08 -18.87
N ASP A 65 5.89 -3.88 -19.89
CA ASP A 65 4.56 -4.10 -20.41
C ASP A 65 3.86 -5.18 -19.55
N ILE A 66 2.54 -5.24 -19.57
CA ILE A 66 1.75 -6.24 -18.82
C ILE A 66 2.21 -7.67 -19.11
N LYS A 67 2.61 -7.96 -20.34
CA LYS A 67 3.14 -9.27 -20.74
C LYS A 67 4.42 -9.63 -19.99
N TYR A 68 5.40 -8.71 -19.96
CA TYR A 68 6.66 -8.91 -19.22
C TYR A 68 6.45 -8.98 -17.71
N LEU A 69 5.54 -8.17 -17.17
CA LEU A 69 5.11 -8.28 -15.78
C LEU A 69 4.58 -9.68 -15.46
N SER A 70 3.70 -10.21 -16.33
CA SER A 70 3.11 -11.54 -16.13
C SER A 70 4.17 -12.65 -16.16
N ILE A 71 5.14 -12.59 -17.10
CA ILE A 71 6.27 -13.54 -17.14
C ILE A 71 7.10 -13.44 -15.85
N PHE A 72 7.40 -12.23 -15.40
CA PHE A 72 8.18 -12.01 -14.20
C PHE A 72 7.47 -12.53 -12.95
N ARG A 73 6.15 -12.32 -12.86
CA ARG A 73 5.32 -12.89 -11.77
C ARG A 73 5.37 -14.41 -11.77
N ILE A 74 5.28 -15.08 -12.93
CA ILE A 74 5.42 -16.53 -13.01
C ILE A 74 6.76 -16.97 -12.44
N ILE A 75 7.85 -16.33 -12.83
CA ILE A 75 9.20 -16.66 -12.33
C ILE A 75 9.29 -16.51 -10.81
N ILE A 76 8.82 -15.38 -10.26
CA ILE A 76 8.85 -15.14 -8.81
C ILE A 76 8.06 -16.22 -8.07
N PHE A 77 6.82 -16.50 -8.48
CA PHE A 77 5.95 -17.39 -7.72
C PHE A 77 6.28 -18.87 -7.90
N VAL A 78 6.87 -19.26 -9.04
CA VAL A 78 7.51 -20.57 -9.20
C VAL A 78 8.71 -20.68 -8.25
N TYR A 79 9.58 -19.67 -8.21
CA TYR A 79 10.72 -19.66 -7.30
C TYR A 79 10.29 -19.75 -5.84
N ILE A 80 9.32 -18.94 -5.38
CA ILE A 80 8.80 -19.00 -4.01
C ILE A 80 8.28 -20.39 -3.67
N SER A 81 7.49 -21.01 -4.57
CA SER A 81 6.93 -22.34 -4.36
C SER A 81 8.02 -23.41 -4.27
N VAL A 82 8.99 -23.39 -5.17
CA VAL A 82 10.11 -24.34 -5.18
C VAL A 82 11.00 -24.15 -3.96
N PHE A 83 11.28 -22.91 -3.61
CA PHE A 83 12.11 -22.58 -2.43
C PHE A 83 11.49 -23.15 -1.14
N ILE A 84 10.18 -22.99 -0.94
CA ILE A 84 9.49 -23.50 0.24
C ILE A 84 9.44 -25.03 0.23
N LEU A 85 9.28 -25.69 -0.92
CA LEU A 85 9.32 -27.15 -1.01
C LEU A 85 10.68 -27.72 -0.63
N ILE A 86 11.78 -27.06 -1.03
CA ILE A 86 13.15 -27.53 -0.76
C ILE A 86 13.56 -27.30 0.69
N PHE A 87 13.31 -26.08 1.20
CA PHE A 87 13.83 -25.67 2.50
C PHE A 87 12.87 -25.92 3.67
N ASN A 88 11.65 -26.41 3.39
CA ASN A 88 10.62 -26.75 4.37
C ASN A 88 10.46 -25.65 5.46
N ALA A 89 10.40 -24.38 5.04
CA ALA A 89 10.99 -23.34 5.83
C ALA A 89 10.00 -22.28 6.30
N ILE A 90 9.44 -22.49 7.44
CA ILE A 90 8.97 -21.42 8.33
C ILE A 90 10.18 -20.99 9.18
N ASN A 91 11.08 -20.21 8.62
CA ASN A 91 12.24 -19.63 9.33
C ASN A 91 12.47 -18.17 8.88
N VAL A 92 13.33 -17.45 9.62
CA VAL A 92 13.63 -16.03 9.37
C VAL A 92 14.10 -15.79 7.92
N VAL A 93 14.99 -16.65 7.41
CA VAL A 93 15.56 -16.48 6.06
C VAL A 93 14.48 -16.63 4.99
N SER A 94 13.57 -17.58 5.16
CA SER A 94 12.45 -17.78 4.24
C SER A 94 11.49 -16.59 4.23
N PHE A 95 11.15 -16.06 5.40
CA PHE A 95 10.27 -14.89 5.50
C PHE A 95 10.91 -13.63 4.90
N LEU A 96 12.21 -13.42 5.13
CA LEU A 96 12.95 -12.32 4.51
C LEU A 96 12.97 -12.46 2.97
N ASN A 97 13.25 -13.65 2.47
CA ASN A 97 13.26 -13.92 1.03
C ASN A 97 11.87 -13.67 0.40
N ILE A 98 10.81 -14.19 1.02
CA ILE A 98 9.44 -13.96 0.56
C ILE A 98 9.10 -12.47 0.60
N ALA A 99 9.43 -11.75 1.68
CA ALA A 99 9.15 -10.31 1.81
C ALA A 99 9.86 -9.48 0.71
N ILE A 100 11.12 -9.81 0.41
CA ILE A 100 11.88 -9.15 -0.66
C ILE A 100 11.19 -9.38 -2.01
N LEU A 101 10.81 -10.62 -2.32
CA LEU A 101 10.19 -10.97 -3.58
C LEU A 101 8.78 -10.36 -3.73
N LEU A 102 8.00 -10.35 -2.66
CA LEU A 102 6.70 -9.67 -2.63
C LEU A 102 6.85 -8.15 -2.79
N GLY A 103 7.87 -7.54 -2.16
CA GLY A 103 8.18 -6.12 -2.36
C GLY A 103 8.52 -5.79 -3.81
N ILE A 104 9.36 -6.60 -4.46
CA ILE A 104 9.69 -6.47 -5.89
C ILE A 104 8.43 -6.64 -6.75
N ASN A 105 7.65 -7.68 -6.50
CA ASN A 105 6.40 -7.92 -7.22
C ASN A 105 5.43 -6.74 -7.09
N ASN A 106 5.22 -6.23 -5.88
CA ASN A 106 4.33 -5.10 -5.61
C ASN A 106 4.78 -3.84 -6.38
N PHE A 107 6.09 -3.53 -6.35
CA PHE A 107 6.65 -2.41 -7.12
C PHE A 107 6.37 -2.54 -8.61
N LEU A 108 6.65 -3.70 -9.19
CA LEU A 108 6.47 -3.95 -10.63
C LEU A 108 4.97 -3.92 -11.02
N CYS A 109 4.11 -4.53 -10.21
CA CYS A 109 2.66 -4.49 -10.41
C CYS A 109 2.14 -3.05 -10.41
N MET A 110 2.48 -2.28 -9.36
CA MET A 110 1.98 -0.91 -9.20
C MET A 110 2.42 -0.02 -10.35
N SER A 111 3.72 -0.06 -10.72
CA SER A 111 4.25 0.77 -11.80
C SER A 111 3.69 0.39 -13.16
N THR A 112 3.60 -0.91 -13.49
CA THR A 112 3.11 -1.37 -14.78
C THR A 112 1.62 -1.10 -14.96
N TYR A 113 0.80 -1.44 -13.95
CA TYR A 113 -0.65 -1.18 -14.02
C TYR A 113 -0.96 0.32 -14.06
N GLN A 114 -0.18 1.16 -13.38
CA GLN A 114 -0.34 2.61 -13.46
C GLN A 114 -0.02 3.15 -14.85
N ILE A 115 1.04 2.65 -15.50
CA ILE A 115 1.38 3.00 -16.89
C ILE A 115 0.25 2.60 -17.84
N GLU A 116 -0.26 1.38 -17.72
CA GLU A 116 -1.37 0.90 -18.57
C GLU A 116 -2.66 1.69 -18.35
N ASN A 117 -2.99 2.02 -17.09
CA ASN A 117 -4.12 2.90 -16.79
C ASN A 117 -3.98 4.28 -17.46
N THR A 118 -2.75 4.83 -17.46
CA THR A 118 -2.46 6.09 -18.16
C THR A 118 -2.60 5.96 -19.67
N LYS A 119 -2.16 4.84 -20.27
CA LYS A 119 -2.36 4.57 -21.70
C LYS A 119 -3.84 4.49 -22.08
N LEU A 120 -4.71 3.92 -21.23
CA LEU A 120 -6.16 3.89 -21.47
C LEU A 120 -6.74 5.33 -21.53
N VAL A 121 -6.22 6.24 -20.72
CA VAL A 121 -6.63 7.65 -20.73
C VAL A 121 -6.08 8.37 -21.96
N SER A 122 -4.80 8.23 -22.28
CA SER A 122 -4.15 8.90 -23.43
C SER A 122 -4.78 8.48 -24.76
N ASN A 123 -5.16 7.20 -24.88
CA ASN A 123 -5.87 6.67 -26.03
C ASN A 123 -7.38 7.03 -26.07
N LYS A 124 -7.85 7.90 -25.15
CA LYS A 124 -9.24 8.35 -25.04
C LYS A 124 -10.26 7.21 -24.86
N LEU A 125 -9.81 6.04 -24.39
CA LEU A 125 -10.67 4.88 -24.13
C LEU A 125 -11.50 5.05 -22.86
N ILE A 126 -11.01 5.87 -21.92
CA ILE A 126 -11.67 6.17 -20.65
C ILE A 126 -11.34 7.61 -20.22
N SER A 127 -12.24 8.28 -19.52
CA SER A 127 -11.97 9.62 -18.98
C SER A 127 -11.02 9.57 -17.78
N LYS A 128 -10.25 10.65 -17.54
CA LYS A 128 -9.29 10.77 -16.43
C LYS A 128 -9.93 10.46 -15.08
N SER A 129 -11.13 11.00 -14.83
CA SER A 129 -11.85 10.80 -13.56
C SER A 129 -12.26 9.34 -13.34
N TYR A 130 -12.80 8.69 -14.37
CA TYR A 130 -13.16 7.27 -14.27
C TYR A 130 -11.96 6.37 -14.13
N ALA A 131 -10.87 6.62 -14.88
CA ALA A 131 -9.63 5.86 -14.77
C ALA A 131 -9.06 5.89 -13.35
N ALA A 132 -8.99 7.08 -12.73
CA ALA A 132 -8.50 7.23 -11.36
C ALA A 132 -9.40 6.49 -10.35
N LYS A 133 -10.73 6.62 -10.48
CA LYS A 133 -11.68 5.95 -9.58
C LYS A 133 -11.63 4.44 -9.69
N TYR A 134 -11.70 3.89 -10.91
CA TYR A 134 -11.67 2.43 -11.11
C TYR A 134 -10.33 1.84 -10.69
N PHE A 135 -9.21 2.51 -10.97
CA PHE A 135 -7.89 2.06 -10.56
C PHE A 135 -7.79 1.95 -9.04
N GLN A 136 -8.13 3.03 -8.33
CA GLN A 136 -8.09 3.04 -6.87
C GLN A 136 -9.09 2.03 -6.26
N SER A 137 -10.30 1.97 -6.78
CA SER A 137 -11.32 1.02 -6.28
C SER A 137 -10.89 -0.43 -6.48
N SER A 138 -10.29 -0.77 -7.63
CA SER A 138 -9.80 -2.13 -7.91
C SER A 138 -8.69 -2.55 -6.97
N ILE A 139 -7.73 -1.66 -6.67
CA ILE A 139 -6.66 -1.91 -5.71
C ILE A 139 -7.25 -2.14 -4.31
N GLN A 140 -8.08 -1.23 -3.85
CA GLN A 140 -8.66 -1.32 -2.51
C GLN A 140 -9.54 -2.56 -2.37
N PHE A 141 -10.41 -2.82 -3.33
CA PHE A 141 -11.28 -4.00 -3.33
C PHE A 141 -10.48 -5.30 -3.29
N GLY A 142 -9.42 -5.40 -4.13
CA GLY A 142 -8.51 -6.56 -4.09
C GLY A 142 -7.82 -6.69 -2.74
N ALA A 143 -7.27 -5.59 -2.21
CA ALA A 143 -6.54 -5.58 -0.97
C ALA A 143 -7.39 -6.06 0.23
N PHE A 144 -8.55 -5.46 0.49
CA PHE A 144 -9.32 -5.81 1.67
C PHE A 144 -10.02 -7.18 1.57
N ILE A 145 -10.51 -7.59 0.39
CA ILE A 145 -11.02 -8.96 0.21
C ILE A 145 -9.89 -9.96 0.37
N GLY A 146 -8.70 -9.66 -0.18
CA GLY A 146 -7.53 -10.52 -0.04
C GLY A 146 -7.08 -10.68 1.41
N SER A 147 -7.05 -9.60 2.18
CA SER A 147 -6.73 -9.66 3.61
C SER A 147 -7.71 -10.53 4.39
N PHE A 148 -9.01 -10.35 4.17
CA PHE A 148 -10.05 -11.19 4.79
C PHE A 148 -9.89 -12.66 4.40
N LEU A 149 -9.77 -12.96 3.11
CA LEU A 149 -9.63 -14.34 2.63
C LEU A 149 -8.32 -14.97 3.11
N GLY A 150 -7.22 -14.22 3.13
CA GLY A 150 -5.92 -14.71 3.58
C GLY A 150 -5.96 -15.20 5.02
N THR A 151 -6.47 -14.37 5.92
CA THR A 151 -6.60 -14.73 7.34
C THR A 151 -7.65 -15.80 7.60
N PHE A 152 -8.76 -15.80 6.84
CA PHE A 152 -9.75 -16.87 6.90
C PHE A 152 -9.12 -18.21 6.51
N LEU A 153 -8.38 -18.26 5.40
CA LEU A 153 -7.71 -19.48 4.94
C LEU A 153 -6.67 -19.98 5.93
N LEU A 154 -5.92 -19.09 6.61
CA LEU A 154 -4.95 -19.49 7.62
C LEU A 154 -5.52 -20.27 8.80
N ASN A 155 -6.83 -20.16 9.08
CA ASN A 155 -7.46 -21.00 10.11
C ASN A 155 -7.67 -22.47 9.68
N TYR A 156 -7.65 -22.74 8.37
CA TYR A 156 -7.93 -24.07 7.83
C TYR A 156 -6.73 -24.75 7.18
N ILE A 157 -5.80 -23.94 6.65
CA ILE A 157 -4.63 -24.46 5.93
C ILE A 157 -3.35 -23.84 6.48
N LYS A 158 -2.27 -24.63 6.51
CA LYS A 158 -0.94 -24.16 6.90
C LYS A 158 -0.43 -23.11 5.91
N PHE A 159 0.43 -22.21 6.37
CA PHE A 159 0.94 -21.10 5.59
C PHE A 159 1.71 -21.55 4.32
N ASP A 160 2.50 -22.62 4.41
CA ASP A 160 3.17 -23.23 3.25
C ASP A 160 2.17 -23.64 2.15
N ARG A 161 1.07 -24.30 2.51
CA ARG A 161 0.00 -24.64 1.56
C ARG A 161 -0.71 -23.40 1.01
N LEU A 162 -0.91 -22.38 1.83
CA LEU A 162 -1.47 -21.10 1.40
C LEU A 162 -0.59 -20.44 0.33
N ILE A 163 0.74 -20.44 0.52
CA ILE A 163 1.69 -19.90 -0.45
C ILE A 163 1.62 -20.70 -1.77
N HIS A 164 1.61 -22.03 -1.74
CA HIS A 164 1.49 -22.85 -2.94
C HIS A 164 0.18 -22.58 -3.68
N PHE A 165 -0.94 -22.55 -2.95
CA PHE A 165 -2.26 -22.27 -3.52
C PHE A 165 -2.30 -20.91 -4.21
N THR A 166 -1.88 -19.86 -3.52
CA THR A 166 -1.87 -18.50 -4.08
C THR A 166 -0.88 -18.35 -5.22
N SER A 167 0.29 -19.00 -5.15
CA SER A 167 1.26 -19.01 -6.25
C SER A 167 0.68 -19.65 -7.50
N ILE A 168 0.00 -20.78 -7.39
CA ILE A 168 -0.69 -21.43 -8.53
C ILE A 168 -1.73 -20.48 -9.13
N CYS A 169 -2.56 -19.84 -8.30
CA CYS A 169 -3.56 -18.88 -8.77
C CYS A 169 -2.93 -17.70 -9.51
N ILE A 170 -1.83 -17.13 -9.00
CA ILE A 170 -1.10 -16.03 -9.63
C ILE A 170 -0.50 -16.48 -10.98
N ILE A 171 0.08 -17.66 -11.04
CA ILE A 171 0.65 -18.23 -12.28
C ILE A 171 -0.46 -18.41 -13.31
N LEU A 172 -1.61 -18.98 -12.96
CA LEU A 172 -2.75 -19.16 -13.85
C LEU A 172 -3.29 -17.83 -14.39
N ILE A 173 -3.45 -16.81 -13.54
CA ILE A 173 -3.86 -15.48 -13.98
C ILE A 173 -2.82 -14.87 -14.91
N SER A 174 -1.53 -14.99 -14.58
CA SER A 174 -0.45 -14.48 -15.42
C SER A 174 -0.38 -15.13 -16.79
N ILE A 175 -0.58 -16.45 -16.88
CA ILE A 175 -0.68 -17.18 -18.15
C ILE A 175 -1.88 -16.67 -18.96
N ASN A 176 -3.05 -16.53 -18.35
CA ASN A 176 -4.24 -15.99 -19.03
C ASN A 176 -3.99 -14.58 -19.60
N VAL A 177 -3.31 -13.72 -18.84
CA VAL A 177 -2.94 -12.37 -19.31
C VAL A 177 -2.01 -12.41 -20.51
N ILE A 178 -1.02 -13.33 -20.53
CA ILE A 178 -0.11 -13.51 -21.65
C ILE A 178 -0.87 -13.98 -22.90
N LEU A 179 -1.80 -14.93 -22.74
CA LEU A 179 -2.59 -15.48 -23.85
C LEU A 179 -3.53 -14.41 -24.44
N LEU A 180 -4.18 -13.59 -23.62
CA LEU A 180 -5.06 -12.51 -24.07
C LEU A 180 -4.29 -11.44 -24.85
N ASN A 181 -3.06 -11.10 -24.43
CA ASN A 181 -2.26 -10.08 -25.10
C ASN A 181 -1.54 -10.59 -26.37
N LYS A 182 -1.37 -11.89 -26.56
CA LYS A 182 -0.74 -12.46 -27.76
C LYS A 182 -1.46 -12.11 -29.07
N ASN A 183 -2.76 -11.86 -29.00
CA ASN A 183 -3.60 -11.52 -30.18
C ASN A 183 -3.51 -10.04 -30.58
N GLU A 184 -2.87 -9.18 -29.78
CA GLU A 184 -2.78 -7.73 -30.03
C GLU A 184 -1.46 -7.29 -30.69
N ASP A 185 -0.38 -8.03 -30.52
CA ASP A 185 0.95 -7.68 -31.07
C ASP A 185 0.95 -7.56 -32.60
N LYS A 186 -0.04 -8.10 -33.28
CA LYS A 186 -0.14 -8.06 -34.76
C LYS A 186 -0.68 -6.75 -35.34
N SER A 187 -1.26 -5.86 -34.52
CA SER A 187 -1.92 -4.62 -35.00
C SER A 187 -1.23 -3.31 -34.61
N LYS A 188 -0.12 -3.32 -33.85
CA LYS A 188 0.44 -2.12 -33.23
C LYS A 188 1.82 -1.66 -33.72
N ILE A 189 2.38 -2.19 -34.78
CA ILE A 189 3.77 -1.85 -35.21
C ILE A 189 3.95 -0.43 -35.80
N SER A 190 2.87 0.36 -35.97
CA SER A 190 2.95 1.59 -36.78
C SER A 190 2.81 2.95 -36.06
N ILE A 191 2.63 3.02 -34.73
CA ILE A 191 2.28 4.32 -34.08
C ILE A 191 3.26 4.82 -33.00
N GLU A 192 4.32 4.09 -32.66
CA GLU A 192 5.10 4.35 -31.42
C GLU A 192 6.31 5.29 -31.56
N LYS A 193 6.57 5.94 -32.70
CA LYS A 193 7.81 6.73 -32.88
C LYS A 193 7.72 8.22 -32.52
N ASP A 194 6.54 8.82 -32.47
CA ASP A 194 6.45 10.31 -32.50
C ASP A 194 6.17 11.02 -31.15
N THR A 195 6.07 10.31 -30.02
CA THR A 195 5.64 10.95 -28.75
C THR A 195 6.69 11.01 -27.62
N LEU A 196 7.95 10.63 -27.87
CA LEU A 196 8.97 10.49 -26.82
C LEU A 196 9.97 11.66 -26.70
N GLU A 197 9.99 12.63 -27.61
CA GLU A 197 11.01 13.68 -27.63
C GLU A 197 10.66 14.98 -26.85
N GLU A 198 9.42 15.18 -26.39
CA GLU A 198 9.01 16.46 -25.78
C GLU A 198 9.21 16.59 -24.25
N ILE A 199 9.72 15.57 -23.54
CA ILE A 199 9.76 15.59 -22.05
C ILE A 199 11.16 15.96 -21.49
N GLU A 200 12.21 16.03 -22.28
CA GLU A 200 13.58 16.26 -21.76
C GLU A 200 14.04 17.73 -21.68
N VAL A 201 13.29 18.69 -22.14
CA VAL A 201 13.73 20.11 -22.15
C VAL A 201 13.06 20.89 -21.05
N SER A 202 13.52 20.79 -19.80
CA SER A 202 13.53 21.85 -18.78
C SER A 202 14.09 21.42 -17.42
N SER A 203 15.31 20.86 -17.38
CA SER A 203 15.88 20.32 -16.13
C SER A 203 16.52 21.36 -15.17
N ASN A 204 16.47 22.65 -15.44
CA ASN A 204 17.22 23.65 -14.66
C ASN A 204 16.42 24.73 -13.92
N LYS A 205 15.09 24.65 -13.84
CA LYS A 205 14.34 25.54 -12.95
C LYS A 205 14.36 25.00 -11.52
N LYS A 206 15.15 25.61 -10.64
CA LYS A 206 15.07 25.37 -9.19
C LYS A 206 13.68 25.77 -8.69
N VAL A 207 12.86 24.78 -8.32
CA VAL A 207 11.57 25.03 -7.66
C VAL A 207 11.85 25.69 -6.31
N LYS A 208 11.37 26.91 -6.12
CA LYS A 208 11.49 27.60 -4.84
C LYS A 208 10.65 26.86 -3.82
N LYS A 209 11.29 26.12 -2.91
CA LYS A 209 10.59 25.45 -1.81
C LYS A 209 9.96 26.50 -0.92
N THR A 210 8.64 26.69 -1.03
CA THR A 210 7.90 27.53 -0.09
C THR A 210 7.64 26.75 1.19
N LYS A 211 7.48 27.45 2.32
CA LYS A 211 7.19 26.85 3.63
C LYS A 211 5.95 25.94 3.59
N ASP A 212 4.95 26.34 2.80
CA ASP A 212 3.69 25.58 2.64
C ASP A 212 3.89 24.19 2.04
N TYR A 213 4.82 24.03 1.09
CA TYR A 213 5.13 22.71 0.52
C TYR A 213 5.80 21.79 1.53
N THR A 214 6.74 22.33 2.31
CA THR A 214 7.46 21.53 3.32
C THR A 214 6.50 21.01 4.39
N GLU A 215 5.54 21.82 4.83
CA GLU A 215 4.52 21.42 5.79
C GLU A 215 3.58 20.34 5.23
N LEU A 216 3.20 20.41 3.94
CA LEU A 216 2.39 19.37 3.29
C LEU A 216 3.13 18.06 3.10
N ILE A 217 4.41 18.12 2.72
CA ILE A 217 5.28 16.95 2.61
C ILE A 217 5.41 16.27 3.98
N LEU A 218 5.68 17.05 5.04
CA LEU A 218 5.78 16.54 6.39
C LEU A 218 4.48 15.86 6.85
N LEU A 219 3.34 16.50 6.62
CA LEU A 219 2.04 15.96 6.98
C LEU A 219 1.74 14.64 6.23
N PHE A 220 2.05 14.58 4.93
CA PHE A 220 1.86 13.37 4.14
C PHE A 220 2.83 12.24 4.57
N SER A 221 4.04 12.60 4.98
CA SER A 221 5.01 11.67 5.58
C SER A 221 4.52 11.09 6.90
N LEU A 222 3.91 11.92 7.77
CA LEU A 222 3.32 11.43 9.02
C LEU A 222 2.15 10.48 8.79
N ILE A 223 1.35 10.70 7.74
CA ILE A 223 0.32 9.74 7.35
C ILE A 223 0.95 8.41 6.92
N GLY A 224 2.01 8.44 6.10
CA GLY A 224 2.75 7.23 5.75
C GLY A 224 3.33 6.53 6.98
N PHE A 225 3.86 7.30 7.92
CA PHE A 225 4.38 6.79 9.18
C PHE A 225 3.28 6.15 10.03
N HIS A 226 2.09 6.76 10.12
CA HIS A 226 0.92 6.21 10.83
C HIS A 226 0.47 4.88 10.20
N ILE A 227 0.37 4.81 8.86
CA ILE A 227 -0.01 3.57 8.15
C ILE A 227 1.01 2.45 8.39
N GLY A 228 2.31 2.75 8.26
CA GLY A 228 3.34 1.74 8.53
C GLY A 228 3.36 1.29 10.00
N THR A 229 3.07 2.20 10.94
CA THR A 229 2.87 1.89 12.36
C THR A 229 1.64 1.02 12.59
N PHE A 230 0.53 1.33 11.95
CA PHE A 230 -0.70 0.55 12.02
C PHE A 230 -0.45 -0.91 11.62
N ASN A 231 0.29 -1.14 10.54
CA ASN A 231 0.58 -2.47 10.02
C ASN A 231 1.41 -3.35 10.98
N ILE A 232 2.09 -2.77 11.97
CA ILE A 232 2.81 -3.53 12.99
C ILE A 232 2.08 -3.56 14.34
N VAL A 233 1.49 -2.45 14.73
CA VAL A 233 0.82 -2.31 16.03
C VAL A 233 -0.44 -3.17 16.12
N ILE A 234 -1.27 -3.19 15.08
CA ILE A 234 -2.53 -3.94 15.11
C ILE A 234 -2.33 -5.45 15.23
N PRO A 235 -1.50 -6.13 14.40
CA PRO A 235 -1.25 -7.55 14.60
C PRO A 235 -0.64 -7.86 15.97
N VAL A 236 0.22 -6.98 16.52
CA VAL A 236 0.80 -7.15 17.86
C VAL A 236 -0.29 -7.05 18.95
N ILE A 237 -1.16 -6.03 18.89
CA ILE A 237 -2.27 -5.91 19.84
C ILE A 237 -3.18 -7.12 19.76
N PHE A 238 -3.53 -7.58 18.58
CA PHE A 238 -4.46 -8.68 18.38
C PHE A 238 -3.88 -10.00 18.84
N GLN A 239 -2.68 -10.34 18.41
CA GLN A 239 -2.08 -11.63 18.65
C GLN A 239 -1.44 -11.72 20.04
N ARG A 240 -0.71 -10.67 20.50
CA ARG A 240 0.09 -10.72 21.71
C ARG A 240 -0.59 -10.14 22.96
N ILE A 241 -1.46 -9.15 22.79
CA ILE A 241 -2.13 -8.50 23.91
C ILE A 241 -3.51 -9.11 24.14
N ASN A 242 -4.31 -9.23 23.08
CA ASN A 242 -5.69 -9.70 23.18
C ASN A 242 -5.85 -11.21 22.95
N ASN A 243 -4.80 -11.92 22.48
CA ASN A 243 -4.81 -13.35 22.13
C ASN A 243 -5.93 -13.70 21.13
N TRP A 244 -6.20 -12.81 20.17
CA TRP A 244 -7.18 -13.04 19.12
C TRP A 244 -6.58 -13.84 17.97
N ASN A 245 -7.41 -14.58 17.23
CA ASN A 245 -6.97 -15.37 16.08
C ASN A 245 -6.82 -14.51 14.79
N SER A 246 -6.25 -15.10 13.75
CA SER A 246 -6.01 -14.44 12.47
C SER A 246 -7.26 -13.90 11.79
N MET A 247 -8.41 -14.58 11.96
CA MET A 247 -9.67 -14.17 11.34
C MET A 247 -10.12 -12.79 11.84
N TYR A 248 -9.96 -12.50 13.13
CA TYR A 248 -10.27 -11.19 13.70
C TYR A 248 -9.42 -10.10 13.05
N PHE A 249 -8.14 -10.37 12.85
CA PHE A 249 -7.22 -9.44 12.19
C PHE A 249 -7.65 -9.16 10.73
N GLY A 250 -7.99 -10.19 9.96
CA GLY A 250 -8.42 -10.00 8.58
C GLY A 250 -9.72 -9.22 8.41
N VAL A 251 -10.70 -9.46 9.29
CA VAL A 251 -11.95 -8.67 9.27
C VAL A 251 -11.66 -7.20 9.57
N VAL A 252 -10.79 -6.93 10.53
CA VAL A 252 -10.45 -5.57 10.93
C VAL A 252 -9.67 -4.84 9.84
N ASP A 253 -8.71 -5.50 9.19
CA ASP A 253 -7.96 -4.94 8.06
C ASP A 253 -8.88 -4.66 6.86
N ALA A 254 -9.81 -5.59 6.56
CA ALA A 254 -10.83 -5.38 5.54
C ALA A 254 -11.73 -4.17 5.84
N LEU A 255 -12.14 -3.98 7.09
CA LEU A 255 -12.96 -2.85 7.52
C LEU A 255 -12.22 -1.51 7.39
N ALA A 256 -10.91 -1.48 7.70
CA ALA A 256 -10.08 -0.30 7.44
C ALA A 256 -10.07 0.07 5.94
N GLY A 257 -9.96 -0.93 5.06
CA GLY A 257 -10.04 -0.76 3.60
C GLY A 257 -11.40 -0.22 3.13
N ILE A 258 -12.50 -0.71 3.69
CA ILE A 258 -13.86 -0.23 3.39
C ILE A 258 -14.01 1.23 3.85
N GLY A 259 -13.55 1.56 5.06
CA GLY A 259 -13.53 2.93 5.55
C GLY A 259 -12.76 3.87 4.61
N ALA A 260 -11.60 3.44 4.16
CA ALA A 260 -10.76 4.19 3.22
C ALA A 260 -11.47 4.43 1.87
N LEU A 261 -12.21 3.45 1.36
CA LEU A 261 -13.02 3.60 0.14
C LEU A 261 -14.13 4.61 0.31
N LEU A 262 -14.85 4.59 1.41
CA LEU A 262 -15.96 5.51 1.65
C LEU A 262 -15.51 6.96 1.74
N ALA A 263 -14.30 7.22 2.21
CA ALA A 263 -13.71 8.56 2.26
C ALA A 263 -13.62 9.25 0.88
N VAL A 264 -13.49 8.46 -0.20
CA VAL A 264 -13.38 8.96 -1.59
C VAL A 264 -14.65 9.65 -2.07
N PHE A 265 -15.81 9.25 -1.55
CA PHE A 265 -17.11 9.78 -1.96
C PHE A 265 -17.48 11.09 -1.25
N ILE A 266 -16.74 11.48 -0.23
CA ILE A 266 -17.03 12.67 0.57
C ILE A 266 -16.23 13.86 0.04
N LYS A 267 -16.91 14.99 -0.18
CA LYS A 267 -16.26 16.25 -0.59
C LYS A 267 -15.21 16.68 0.44
N GLN A 268 -14.02 16.97 -0.02
CA GLN A 268 -12.91 17.37 0.85
C GLN A 268 -13.12 18.78 1.42
N SER A 269 -12.78 18.95 2.69
CA SER A 269 -12.82 20.24 3.38
C SER A 269 -11.80 20.27 4.51
N ARG A 270 -11.06 21.35 4.62
CA ARG A 270 -10.02 21.52 5.63
C ARG A 270 -10.59 21.49 7.06
N LYS A 271 -11.77 22.08 7.29
CA LYS A 271 -12.44 22.01 8.59
C LYS A 271 -12.79 20.59 9.01
N ARG A 272 -13.28 19.78 8.04
CA ARG A 272 -13.58 18.35 8.26
C ARG A 272 -12.32 17.55 8.51
N ALA A 273 -11.23 17.79 7.77
CA ALA A 273 -9.97 17.10 7.98
C ALA A 273 -9.41 17.35 9.39
N LEU A 274 -9.53 18.57 9.91
CA LEU A 274 -9.16 18.87 11.28
C LEU A 274 -10.05 18.13 12.30
N LEU A 275 -11.36 18.10 12.11
CA LEU A 275 -12.28 17.33 12.95
C LEU A 275 -11.95 15.85 12.93
N LEU A 276 -11.72 15.30 11.73
CA LEU A 276 -11.38 13.88 11.55
C LEU A 276 -10.01 13.53 12.13
N SER A 277 -9.04 14.44 12.12
CA SER A 277 -7.76 14.19 12.80
C SER A 277 -7.90 14.19 14.33
N LEU A 278 -8.81 14.99 14.89
CA LEU A 278 -9.16 14.90 16.32
C LEU A 278 -9.90 13.58 16.63
N MET A 279 -10.84 13.18 15.78
CA MET A 279 -11.51 11.87 15.90
C MET A 279 -10.51 10.71 15.80
N LEU A 280 -9.49 10.81 14.93
CA LEU A 280 -8.46 9.79 14.78
C LEU A 280 -7.74 9.53 16.12
N ILE A 281 -7.44 10.56 16.91
CA ILE A 281 -6.82 10.40 18.23
C ILE A 281 -7.71 9.54 19.14
N LEU A 282 -9.01 9.83 19.19
CA LEU A 282 -9.95 9.06 20.02
C LEU A 282 -10.10 7.64 19.54
N ILE A 283 -10.14 7.44 18.23
CA ILE A 283 -10.24 6.13 17.59
C ILE A 283 -8.99 5.29 17.89
N ASP A 284 -7.79 5.87 17.79
CA ASP A 284 -6.53 5.18 18.07
C ASP A 284 -6.38 4.81 19.55
N ILE A 285 -6.94 5.62 20.46
CA ILE A 285 -7.05 5.25 21.88
C ILE A 285 -7.96 4.02 22.04
N VAL A 286 -9.11 3.99 21.36
CA VAL A 286 -10.01 2.82 21.39
C VAL A 286 -9.29 1.58 20.84
N LEU A 287 -8.55 1.71 19.73
CA LEU A 287 -7.76 0.61 19.17
C LEU A 287 -6.71 0.05 20.14
N GLY A 288 -6.05 0.94 20.88
CA GLY A 288 -5.00 0.53 21.83
C GLY A 288 -5.54 -0.15 23.10
N TYR A 289 -6.73 0.24 23.57
CA TYR A 289 -7.24 -0.18 24.88
C TYR A 289 -8.45 -1.11 24.83
N SER A 290 -9.18 -1.16 23.72
CA SER A 290 -10.37 -1.99 23.62
C SER A 290 -10.03 -3.48 23.54
N ASN A 291 -10.62 -4.26 24.44
CA ASN A 291 -10.64 -5.73 24.38
C ASN A 291 -11.95 -6.25 23.74
N ILE A 292 -12.84 -5.35 23.30
CA ILE A 292 -14.11 -5.69 22.70
C ILE A 292 -13.93 -5.66 21.17
N TYR A 293 -14.06 -6.83 20.53
CA TYR A 293 -13.84 -6.98 19.09
C TYR A 293 -14.65 -6.01 18.23
N ILE A 294 -15.95 -5.87 18.51
CA ILE A 294 -16.84 -4.99 17.73
C ILE A 294 -16.37 -3.52 17.81
N MET A 295 -15.96 -3.04 18.97
CA MET A 295 -15.44 -1.69 19.14
C MET A 295 -14.14 -1.49 18.36
N THR A 296 -13.23 -2.47 18.41
CA THR A 296 -11.98 -2.44 17.65
C THR A 296 -12.23 -2.47 16.15
N ALA A 297 -13.17 -3.29 15.69
CA ALA A 297 -13.58 -3.38 14.29
C ALA A 297 -14.17 -2.06 13.77
N LEU A 298 -15.04 -1.41 14.54
CA LEU A 298 -15.57 -0.08 14.21
C LEU A 298 -14.46 0.98 14.23
N ALA A 299 -13.57 0.92 15.22
CA ALA A 299 -12.46 1.85 15.32
C ALA A 299 -11.54 1.76 14.09
N THR A 300 -11.17 0.57 13.63
CA THR A 300 -10.34 0.40 12.43
C THR A 300 -11.02 0.89 11.15
N PHE A 301 -12.33 0.67 11.01
CA PHE A 301 -13.11 1.25 9.92
C PHE A 301 -12.96 2.78 9.89
N PHE A 302 -13.14 3.42 11.03
CA PHE A 302 -13.01 4.88 11.13
C PHE A 302 -11.55 5.35 10.99
N THR A 303 -10.55 4.58 11.44
CA THR A 303 -9.13 4.88 11.18
C THR A 303 -8.87 4.94 9.67
N GLY A 304 -9.27 3.90 8.93
CA GLY A 304 -9.13 3.87 7.48
C GLY A 304 -9.82 5.04 6.80
N PHE A 305 -11.04 5.37 7.25
CA PHE A 305 -11.80 6.52 6.76
C PHE A 305 -11.09 7.87 7.02
N CYS A 306 -10.66 8.14 8.26
CA CYS A 306 -10.00 9.39 8.64
C CYS A 306 -8.67 9.59 7.91
N ILE A 307 -7.82 8.57 7.90
CA ILE A 307 -6.52 8.61 7.23
C ILE A 307 -6.67 8.83 5.72
N SER A 308 -7.59 8.12 5.09
CA SER A 308 -7.83 8.26 3.65
C SER A 308 -8.39 9.65 3.31
N TYR A 309 -9.35 10.15 4.10
CA TYR A 309 -9.90 11.49 3.91
C TYR A 309 -8.82 12.58 4.00
N ILE A 310 -7.98 12.53 5.05
CA ILE A 310 -6.89 13.50 5.25
C ILE A 310 -5.87 13.39 4.10
N SER A 311 -5.53 12.17 3.66
CA SER A 311 -4.61 11.94 2.54
C SER A 311 -5.13 12.55 1.24
N ILE A 312 -6.42 12.37 0.93
CA ILE A 312 -7.05 12.93 -0.28
C ILE A 312 -7.03 14.46 -0.23
N MET A 313 -7.41 15.04 0.91
CA MET A 313 -7.39 16.50 1.11
C MET A 313 -5.98 17.09 0.89
N ILE A 314 -4.94 16.42 1.41
CA ILE A 314 -3.55 16.88 1.23
C ILE A 314 -3.15 16.81 -0.25
N ARG A 315 -3.51 15.74 -0.95
CA ARG A 315 -3.25 15.60 -2.39
C ARG A 315 -3.95 16.70 -3.20
N GLU A 316 -5.20 17.02 -2.88
CA GLU A 316 -5.91 18.14 -3.50
C GLU A 316 -5.19 19.48 -3.26
N LEU A 317 -4.72 19.73 -2.03
CA LEU A 317 -3.95 20.93 -1.71
C LEU A 317 -2.62 21.00 -2.47
N ILE A 318 -1.91 19.88 -2.61
CA ILE A 318 -0.67 19.80 -3.39
C ILE A 318 -0.95 20.17 -4.86
N ILE A 319 -2.01 19.62 -5.44
CA ILE A 319 -2.39 19.91 -6.84
C ILE A 319 -2.78 21.38 -7.00
N THR A 320 -3.53 21.96 -6.06
CA THR A 320 -3.98 23.36 -6.13
C THR A 320 -2.84 24.38 -5.95
N LEU A 321 -1.80 24.04 -5.21
CA LEU A 321 -0.60 24.86 -5.03
C LEU A 321 0.39 24.75 -6.19
N SER A 322 0.18 23.82 -7.10
CA SER A 322 1.04 23.62 -8.27
C SER A 322 0.65 24.58 -9.38
N ILE A 323 1.48 25.58 -9.63
CA ILE A 323 1.22 26.65 -10.62
C ILE A 323 1.50 26.16 -12.06
N ASP A 324 2.45 25.24 -12.22
CA ASP A 324 2.86 24.70 -13.52
C ASP A 324 3.06 23.17 -13.44
N ASN A 325 3.07 22.51 -14.61
CA ASN A 325 3.24 21.06 -14.72
C ASN A 325 4.59 20.58 -14.14
N TYR A 326 5.63 21.39 -14.20
CA TYR A 326 6.96 21.04 -13.67
C TYR A 326 6.95 21.03 -12.14
N THR A 327 6.40 22.07 -11.52
CA THR A 327 6.25 22.19 -10.06
C THR A 327 5.34 21.08 -9.53
N SER A 328 4.25 20.76 -10.22
CA SER A 328 3.35 19.66 -9.88
C SER A 328 4.05 18.31 -9.87
N ASN A 329 4.81 18.01 -10.93
CA ASN A 329 5.56 16.76 -11.03
C ASN A 329 6.65 16.65 -9.96
N TYR A 330 7.36 17.74 -9.66
CA TYR A 330 8.39 17.77 -8.63
C TYR A 330 7.80 17.51 -7.25
N ILE A 331 6.73 18.21 -6.87
CA ILE A 331 6.11 18.09 -5.55
C ILE A 331 5.46 16.71 -5.37
N SER A 332 4.78 16.22 -6.41
CA SER A 332 4.19 14.87 -6.38
C SER A 332 5.26 13.79 -6.18
N LYS A 333 6.43 13.95 -6.80
CA LYS A 333 7.57 13.06 -6.61
C LYS A 333 8.11 13.10 -5.18
N GLU A 334 8.39 14.31 -4.67
CA GLU A 334 8.91 14.50 -3.32
C GLU A 334 7.95 13.95 -2.27
N THR A 335 6.65 14.26 -2.38
CA THR A 335 5.64 13.77 -1.43
C THR A 335 5.52 12.25 -1.44
N THR A 336 5.51 11.62 -2.61
CA THR A 336 5.48 10.16 -2.73
C THR A 336 6.74 9.52 -2.16
N LEU A 337 7.89 10.14 -2.39
CA LEU A 337 9.18 9.66 -1.87
C LEU A 337 9.20 9.67 -0.34
N TYR A 338 8.86 10.80 0.27
CA TYR A 338 8.86 10.91 1.74
C TYR A 338 7.77 10.03 2.38
N TYR A 339 6.61 9.89 1.75
CA TYR A 339 5.57 8.94 2.18
C TYR A 339 6.09 7.51 2.21
N ASN A 340 6.72 7.04 1.13
CA ASN A 340 7.26 5.68 1.04
C ASN A 340 8.40 5.44 2.02
N ILE A 341 9.29 6.43 2.21
CA ILE A 341 10.34 6.35 3.23
C ILE A 341 9.71 6.19 4.62
N SER A 342 8.73 7.04 4.94
CA SER A 342 8.09 7.01 6.26
C SER A 342 7.35 5.70 6.51
N THR A 343 6.62 5.19 5.51
CA THR A 343 5.94 3.90 5.58
C THR A 343 6.94 2.73 5.74
N GLY A 344 8.12 2.84 5.12
CA GLY A 344 9.15 1.81 5.22
C GLY A 344 9.98 1.87 6.51
N ILE A 345 10.24 3.06 7.06
CA ILE A 345 11.01 3.23 8.30
C ILE A 345 10.16 2.93 9.54
N SER A 346 8.88 3.31 9.53
CA SER A 346 8.03 3.18 10.71
C SER A 346 7.96 1.75 11.27
N PRO A 347 7.84 0.65 10.51
CA PRO A 347 7.78 -0.67 11.09
C PRO A 347 9.04 -1.05 11.87
N ILE A 348 10.23 -0.71 11.37
CA ILE A 348 11.49 -0.97 12.11
C ILE A 348 11.54 -0.14 13.39
N LEU A 349 11.31 1.17 13.31
CA LEU A 349 11.38 2.05 14.48
C LEU A 349 10.36 1.63 15.55
N ILE A 350 9.14 1.34 15.14
CA ILE A 350 8.09 0.96 16.07
C ILE A 350 8.33 -0.43 16.65
N SER A 351 8.86 -1.37 15.85
CA SER A 351 9.20 -2.69 16.36
C SER A 351 10.30 -2.64 17.42
N LEU A 352 11.29 -1.76 17.26
CA LEU A 352 12.31 -1.51 18.28
C LEU A 352 11.70 -0.95 19.57
N ILE A 353 10.75 -0.02 19.47
CA ILE A 353 10.06 0.55 20.63
C ILE A 353 9.22 -0.50 21.37
N ILE A 354 8.52 -1.36 20.62
CA ILE A 354 7.63 -2.40 21.18
C ILE A 354 8.41 -3.62 21.68
N SER A 355 9.65 -3.84 21.19
CA SER A 355 10.47 -4.98 21.59
C SER A 355 10.90 -4.90 23.06
N ASP A 356 11.41 -6.03 23.57
CA ASP A 356 11.96 -6.12 24.94
C ASP A 356 13.19 -5.20 25.16
N PHE A 357 13.85 -4.79 24.07
CA PHE A 357 14.94 -3.79 24.11
C PHE A 357 14.43 -2.35 24.26
N GLY A 358 13.13 -2.10 24.03
CA GLY A 358 12.50 -0.79 24.14
C GLY A 358 11.57 -0.69 25.36
N PHE A 359 10.37 -0.20 25.14
CA PHE A 359 9.35 -0.02 26.18
C PHE A 359 8.44 -1.24 26.39
N GLY A 360 8.69 -2.33 25.66
CA GLY A 360 7.92 -3.56 25.73
C GLY A 360 6.58 -3.52 24.97
N ILE A 361 5.94 -4.68 24.86
CA ILE A 361 4.74 -4.91 24.05
C ILE A 361 3.58 -3.96 24.41
N MET A 362 3.43 -3.60 25.69
CA MET A 362 2.36 -2.72 26.12
C MET A 362 2.45 -1.29 25.55
N SER A 363 3.64 -0.86 25.10
CA SER A 363 3.80 0.42 24.42
C SER A 363 3.05 0.50 23.09
N ALA A 364 2.73 -0.64 22.47
CA ALA A 364 1.90 -0.70 21.27
C ALA A 364 0.56 0.04 21.42
N ARG A 365 0.01 0.07 22.64
CA ARG A 365 -1.27 0.74 22.94
C ARG A 365 -1.23 2.25 22.76
N TYR A 366 -0.04 2.87 22.87
CA TYR A 366 0.11 4.32 22.91
C TYR A 366 0.58 4.94 21.60
N ILE A 367 1.26 4.16 20.76
CA ILE A 367 2.04 4.69 19.65
C ILE A 367 1.15 5.32 18.58
N LEU A 368 0.03 4.69 18.20
CA LEU A 368 -0.86 5.19 17.16
C LEU A 368 -1.42 6.57 17.51
N PHE A 369 -2.00 6.73 18.72
CA PHE A 369 -2.60 8.00 19.08
C PHE A 369 -1.55 9.12 19.26
N ILE A 370 -0.31 8.80 19.65
CA ILE A 370 0.77 9.81 19.70
C ILE A 370 1.04 10.36 18.29
N ILE A 371 1.09 9.49 17.27
CA ILE A 371 1.26 9.92 15.88
C ILE A 371 0.04 10.72 15.40
N ALA A 372 -1.17 10.31 15.77
CA ALA A 372 -2.39 11.03 15.45
C ALA A 372 -2.41 12.45 16.06
N ILE A 373 -1.89 12.62 17.29
CA ILE A 373 -1.70 13.94 17.92
C ILE A 373 -0.76 14.81 17.08
N LEU A 374 0.35 14.27 16.59
CA LEU A 374 1.28 15.02 15.73
C LEU A 374 0.60 15.46 14.42
N ILE A 375 -0.19 14.58 13.79
CA ILE A 375 -0.98 14.91 12.59
C ILE A 375 -1.96 16.06 12.90
N PHE A 376 -2.68 15.97 14.01
CA PHE A 376 -3.63 17.01 14.43
C PHE A 376 -2.93 18.36 14.68
N ILE A 377 -1.82 18.39 15.42
CA ILE A 377 -1.08 19.61 15.72
C ILE A 377 -0.64 20.32 14.43
N ILE A 378 -0.08 19.59 13.47
CA ILE A 378 0.38 20.20 12.19
C ILE A 378 -0.80 20.75 11.40
N LEU A 379 -1.93 20.02 11.34
CA LEU A 379 -3.14 20.50 10.68
C LEU A 379 -3.73 21.76 11.36
N TYR A 380 -3.69 21.80 12.68
CA TYR A 380 -4.18 22.93 13.48
C TYR A 380 -3.33 24.19 13.27
N VAL A 381 -2.00 24.07 13.43
CA VAL A 381 -1.07 25.20 13.22
C VAL A 381 -1.19 25.78 11.81
N LYS A 382 -1.43 24.93 10.82
CA LYS A 382 -1.65 25.38 9.44
C LYS A 382 -2.97 26.13 9.25
N LYS A 383 -4.00 25.84 10.07
CA LYS A 383 -5.29 26.54 10.02
C LYS A 383 -5.18 28.00 10.46
N GLU A 384 -4.35 28.29 11.46
CA GLU A 384 -4.21 29.65 12.01
C GLU A 384 -3.43 30.60 11.08
N LYS A 385 -2.65 30.06 10.13
CA LYS A 385 -1.83 30.87 9.19
C LYS A 385 -2.53 31.24 7.89
N ASN A 386 -3.73 30.74 7.63
CA ASN A 386 -4.54 31.03 6.44
C ASN A 386 -5.93 31.53 6.82
#